data_b44e70e583cb52e851a4af7c5cd3efb4
#
_entry.id   b44e70e583cb52e851a4af7c5cd3efb4
#
_cell.length_a   1.000
_cell.length_b   1.000
_cell.length_c   1.000
_cell.angle_alpha   90.00
_cell.angle_beta   90.00
_cell.angle_gamma   90.00
#
_symmetry.space_group_name_H-M   'P 1'
#
loop_
_entity.id
_entity.type
_entity.pdbx_description
1 polymer ?
#
loop_
_entity_poly.entity_id
_entity_poly.type
_entity_poly.pdbx_seq_one_letter_code
_entity_poly.pdbx_strand_id
1 'polypeptide(L)'
;MHSLTRRSVLSGTAAAGAAIAMPISARAVAPLAAKQAPSFYRYKLGDDEITIVHDGARSFPPPDIFVRNVSKEEALAATEAAYMPKGMVTVPFNPTVINTGSKLVLIDSGYGPNIAPTVGLLPANMAAAGIDPKQIDIVVLSHLHPDHN
;
A
#
# COMPACT_ATOMS: atom_id res chain seq x y z
N MET A 1 68.42 -30.63 11.81
CA MET A 1 67.51 -29.72 12.51
C MET A 1 67.29 -28.49 11.64
N HIS A 2 66.14 -28.34 11.03
CA HIS A 2 65.81 -27.18 10.21
C HIS A 2 65.31 -26.07 11.15
N SER A 3 66.07 -24.97 11.26
CA SER A 3 65.66 -23.80 12.04
C SER A 3 64.55 -23.04 11.31
N LEU A 4 63.42 -22.90 11.94
CA LEU A 4 62.34 -22.04 11.44
C LEU A 4 62.76 -20.57 11.53
N THR A 5 62.81 -19.89 10.40
CA THR A 5 63.15 -18.46 10.37
C THR A 5 61.90 -17.62 10.67
N ARG A 6 62.11 -16.39 11.22
CA ARG A 6 61.02 -15.45 11.52
C ARG A 6 60.12 -15.17 10.28
N ARG A 7 60.72 -15.25 9.08
CA ARG A 7 60.03 -15.09 7.81
C ARG A 7 59.06 -16.24 7.51
N SER A 8 59.46 -17.50 7.85
CA SER A 8 58.61 -18.68 7.64
C SER A 8 57.41 -18.69 8.59
N VAL A 9 57.56 -18.17 9.81
CA VAL A 9 56.48 -18.03 10.79
C VAL A 9 55.47 -16.96 10.36
N LEU A 10 55.95 -15.81 9.88
CA LEU A 10 55.11 -14.73 9.40
C LEU A 10 54.34 -15.08 8.11
N SER A 11 54.93 -15.86 7.21
CA SER A 11 54.25 -16.34 6.02
C SER A 11 53.17 -17.39 6.32
N GLY A 12 53.38 -18.22 7.34
CA GLY A 12 52.41 -19.23 7.78
C GLY A 12 51.19 -18.60 8.49
N THR A 13 51.37 -17.54 9.27
CA THR A 13 50.28 -16.82 9.92
C THR A 13 49.46 -15.98 8.96
N ALA A 14 50.06 -15.41 7.92
CA ALA A 14 49.32 -14.68 6.87
C ALA A 14 48.43 -15.59 6.03
N ALA A 15 48.90 -16.83 5.72
CA ALA A 15 48.07 -17.81 4.99
C ALA A 15 46.92 -18.37 5.80
N ALA A 16 47.08 -18.54 7.12
CA ALA A 16 46.01 -18.99 8.00
C ALA A 16 44.94 -17.89 8.25
N GLY A 17 45.36 -16.60 8.26
CA GLY A 17 44.41 -15.49 8.39
C GLY A 17 43.55 -15.24 7.14
N ALA A 18 44.06 -15.56 5.94
CA ALA A 18 43.33 -15.37 4.70
C ALA A 18 42.23 -16.42 4.48
N ALA A 19 42.34 -17.61 5.11
CA ALA A 19 41.33 -18.66 4.99
C ALA A 19 40.05 -18.41 5.82
N ILE A 20 40.12 -17.48 6.81
CA ILE A 20 38.98 -17.18 7.71
C ILE A 20 38.12 -16.02 7.16
N ALA A 21 38.60 -15.30 6.16
CA ALA A 21 37.91 -14.15 5.58
C ALA A 21 37.15 -14.47 4.27
N MET A 22 36.63 -15.70 4.12
CA MET A 22 35.63 -15.92 3.07
C MET A 22 34.34 -15.21 3.51
N PRO A 23 33.83 -14.27 2.71
CA PRO A 23 32.52 -13.71 3.01
C PRO A 23 31.49 -14.83 2.93
N ILE A 24 31.01 -15.30 4.09
CA ILE A 24 29.79 -16.08 4.12
C ILE A 24 28.73 -15.12 3.58
N SER A 25 28.30 -15.32 2.35
CA SER A 25 27.14 -14.62 1.80
C SER A 25 25.94 -14.99 2.66
N ALA A 26 25.75 -14.26 3.74
CA ALA A 26 24.51 -14.33 4.49
C ALA A 26 23.41 -13.85 3.54
N ARG A 27 22.70 -14.77 2.89
CA ARG A 27 21.45 -14.46 2.24
C ARG A 27 20.51 -14.02 3.35
N ALA A 28 20.32 -12.71 3.46
CA ALA A 28 19.24 -12.16 4.26
C ALA A 28 17.93 -12.62 3.63
N VAL A 29 17.29 -13.60 4.23
CA VAL A 29 15.93 -14.00 3.87
C VAL A 29 15.02 -13.02 4.60
N ALA A 30 14.45 -12.06 3.84
CA ALA A 30 13.39 -11.19 4.35
C ALA A 30 12.04 -11.87 4.07
N PRO A 31 11.37 -12.44 5.07
CA PRO A 31 10.06 -13.05 4.88
C PRO A 31 9.06 -11.99 4.41
N LEU A 32 8.15 -12.37 3.49
CA LEU A 32 7.06 -11.51 3.07
C LEU A 32 6.15 -11.22 4.27
N ALA A 33 5.73 -9.97 4.42
CA ALA A 33 4.82 -9.56 5.48
C ALA A 33 3.44 -10.26 5.37
N ALA A 34 3.05 -10.67 4.15
CA ALA A 34 1.79 -11.35 3.81
C ALA A 34 0.53 -10.66 4.38
N LYS A 35 0.64 -9.37 4.70
CA LYS A 35 -0.43 -8.56 5.28
C LYS A 35 -0.40 -7.17 4.65
N GLN A 36 -1.56 -6.69 4.24
CA GLN A 36 -1.72 -5.32 3.77
C GLN A 36 -1.44 -4.34 4.91
N ALA A 37 -0.58 -3.35 4.67
CA ALA A 37 -0.40 -2.25 5.60
C ALA A 37 -1.66 -1.35 5.64
N PRO A 38 -1.96 -0.68 6.77
CA PRO A 38 -3.01 0.33 6.80
C PRO A 38 -2.78 1.39 5.72
N SER A 39 -3.83 1.72 4.98
CA SER A 39 -3.72 2.61 3.84
C SER A 39 -4.50 3.90 4.08
N PHE A 40 -3.78 4.95 4.41
CA PHE A 40 -4.30 6.32 4.49
C PHE A 40 -3.19 7.31 4.14
N TYR A 41 -3.61 8.49 3.71
CA TYR A 41 -2.69 9.61 3.44
C TYR A 41 -3.26 10.89 4.06
N ARG A 42 -2.40 11.65 4.77
CA ARG A 42 -2.80 12.85 5.47
C ARG A 42 -1.97 14.05 5.02
N TYR A 43 -2.64 15.19 4.82
CA TYR A 43 -2.01 16.46 4.48
C TYR A 43 -2.84 17.63 5.00
N LYS A 44 -2.26 18.83 4.99
CA LYS A 44 -2.96 20.08 5.32
C LYS A 44 -3.35 20.82 4.06
N LEU A 45 -4.56 21.42 4.10
CA LEU A 45 -5.07 22.35 3.10
C LEU A 45 -5.54 23.62 3.84
N GLY A 46 -4.71 24.65 3.86
CA GLY A 46 -4.92 25.79 4.76
C GLY A 46 -4.85 25.34 6.22
N ASP A 47 -5.89 25.66 6.99
CA ASP A 47 -6.01 25.27 8.40
C ASP A 47 -6.64 23.88 8.57
N ASP A 48 -7.26 23.33 7.53
CA ASP A 48 -7.90 22.02 7.57
C ASP A 48 -6.89 20.88 7.42
N GLU A 49 -7.15 19.77 8.11
CA GLU A 49 -6.42 18.51 7.92
C GLU A 49 -7.27 17.52 7.12
N ILE A 50 -6.74 17.09 6.01
CA ILE A 50 -7.39 16.12 5.09
C ILE A 50 -6.76 14.75 5.29
N THR A 51 -7.58 13.74 5.55
CA THR A 51 -7.13 12.34 5.59
C THR A 51 -7.92 11.54 4.58
N ILE A 52 -7.24 11.10 3.51
CA ILE A 52 -7.80 10.14 2.55
C ILE A 52 -7.62 8.77 3.18
N VAL A 53 -8.72 8.01 3.31
CA VAL A 53 -8.71 6.68 3.92
C VAL A 53 -9.16 5.65 2.90
N HIS A 54 -8.30 4.67 2.62
CA HIS A 54 -8.60 3.64 1.63
C HIS A 54 -9.59 2.62 2.18
N ASP A 55 -10.75 2.46 1.53
CA ASP A 55 -11.73 1.43 1.86
C ASP A 55 -11.44 0.09 1.18
N GLY A 56 -10.57 0.10 0.18
CA GLY A 56 -10.22 -1.05 -0.64
C GLY A 56 -10.34 -0.77 -2.12
N ALA A 57 -10.22 -1.81 -2.93
CA ALA A 57 -10.34 -1.70 -4.37
C ALA A 57 -11.06 -2.93 -4.94
N ARG A 58 -11.72 -2.74 -6.08
CA ARG A 58 -12.30 -3.85 -6.86
C ARG A 58 -11.65 -3.90 -8.24
N SER A 59 -11.24 -5.10 -8.64
CA SER A 59 -10.77 -5.38 -9.99
C SER A 59 -11.80 -6.26 -10.71
N PHE A 60 -12.20 -5.85 -11.90
CA PHE A 60 -13.19 -6.58 -12.69
C PHE A 60 -12.97 -6.34 -14.19
N PRO A 61 -13.37 -7.28 -15.07
CA PRO A 61 -13.44 -7.03 -16.50
C PRO A 61 -14.54 -5.98 -16.73
N PRO A 62 -14.23 -4.84 -17.38
CA PRO A 62 -15.20 -3.78 -17.56
C PRO A 62 -16.30 -4.19 -18.55
N PRO A 63 -17.57 -3.82 -18.34
CA PRO A 63 -18.60 -3.92 -19.35
C PRO A 63 -18.28 -3.00 -20.55
N ASP A 64 -18.88 -3.29 -21.72
CA ASP A 64 -18.59 -2.55 -22.95
C ASP A 64 -18.92 -1.05 -22.87
N ILE A 65 -19.87 -0.69 -22.01
CA ILE A 65 -20.32 0.70 -21.80
C ILE A 65 -19.57 1.41 -20.67
N PHE A 66 -18.54 0.79 -20.07
CA PHE A 66 -17.83 1.37 -18.92
C PHE A 66 -17.15 2.69 -19.27
N VAL A 67 -16.59 2.78 -20.46
CA VAL A 67 -16.07 4.02 -21.05
C VAL A 67 -16.87 4.32 -22.31
N ARG A 68 -17.37 5.56 -22.45
CA ARG A 68 -18.34 5.89 -23.51
C ARG A 68 -17.70 6.53 -24.75
N ASN A 69 -16.51 7.10 -24.62
CA ASN A 69 -15.87 7.90 -25.66
C ASN A 69 -14.73 7.18 -26.40
N VAL A 70 -14.43 5.95 -26.00
CA VAL A 70 -13.42 5.09 -26.67
C VAL A 70 -13.91 3.64 -26.64
N SER A 71 -13.30 2.78 -27.45
CA SER A 71 -13.60 1.34 -27.43
C SER A 71 -13.12 0.69 -26.13
N LYS A 72 -13.68 -0.45 -25.78
CA LYS A 72 -13.26 -1.27 -24.63
C LYS A 72 -11.77 -1.68 -24.75
N GLU A 73 -11.36 -2.06 -25.95
CA GLU A 73 -9.98 -2.46 -26.26
C GLU A 73 -9.00 -1.31 -26.01
N GLU A 74 -9.36 -0.11 -26.41
CA GLU A 74 -8.56 1.10 -26.19
C GLU A 74 -8.49 1.46 -24.70
N ALA A 75 -9.62 1.37 -23.99
CA ALA A 75 -9.66 1.58 -22.54
C ALA A 75 -8.80 0.56 -21.79
N LEU A 76 -8.87 -0.73 -22.16
CA LEU A 76 -8.03 -1.78 -21.57
C LEU A 76 -6.56 -1.60 -21.90
N ALA A 77 -6.21 -1.20 -23.12
CA ALA A 77 -4.83 -0.89 -23.47
C ALA A 77 -4.26 0.25 -22.62
N ALA A 78 -5.08 1.28 -22.32
CA ALA A 78 -4.68 2.37 -21.44
C ALA A 78 -4.45 1.90 -19.98
N THR A 79 -5.30 0.99 -19.45
CA THR A 79 -5.09 0.43 -18.11
C THR A 79 -3.86 -0.47 -18.05
N GLU A 80 -3.59 -1.27 -19.07
CA GLU A 80 -2.40 -2.11 -19.17
C GLU A 80 -1.13 -1.24 -19.27
N ALA A 81 -1.15 -0.14 -20.02
CA ALA A 81 -0.06 0.82 -20.07
C ALA A 81 0.20 1.51 -18.72
N ALA A 82 -0.81 1.60 -17.86
CA ALA A 82 -0.71 2.05 -16.47
C ALA A 82 -0.36 0.93 -15.47
N TYR A 83 0.13 -0.20 -15.96
CA TYR A 83 0.54 -1.38 -15.17
C TYR A 83 -0.61 -2.03 -14.38
N MET A 84 -1.84 -1.86 -14.79
CA MET A 84 -2.96 -2.60 -14.21
C MET A 84 -3.03 -4.04 -14.76
N PRO A 85 -3.70 -4.97 -14.06
CA PRO A 85 -3.84 -6.34 -14.52
C PRO A 85 -4.51 -6.40 -15.91
N LYS A 86 -3.99 -7.26 -16.78
CA LYS A 86 -4.47 -7.42 -18.16
C LYS A 86 -5.97 -7.75 -18.19
N GLY A 87 -6.71 -7.05 -19.05
CA GLY A 87 -8.15 -7.25 -19.23
C GLY A 87 -9.02 -6.81 -18.06
N MET A 88 -8.47 -6.09 -17.09
CA MET A 88 -9.15 -5.67 -15.88
C MET A 88 -9.11 -4.16 -15.71
N VAL A 89 -10.12 -3.62 -15.06
CA VAL A 89 -10.10 -2.29 -14.47
C VAL A 89 -10.07 -2.43 -12.96
N THR A 90 -9.18 -1.69 -12.31
CA THR A 90 -9.10 -1.62 -10.84
C THR A 90 -9.58 -0.25 -10.38
N VAL A 91 -10.64 -0.24 -9.57
CA VAL A 91 -11.24 0.97 -9.00
C VAL A 91 -10.97 1.00 -7.50
N PRO A 92 -10.13 1.92 -7.01
CA PRO A 92 -9.93 2.14 -5.58
C PRO A 92 -11.05 3.02 -5.01
N PHE A 93 -11.42 2.79 -3.75
CA PHE A 93 -12.42 3.56 -2.99
C PHE A 93 -11.70 4.29 -1.86
N ASN A 94 -11.82 5.62 -1.85
CA ASN A 94 -11.03 6.49 -0.99
C ASN A 94 -11.92 7.55 -0.29
N PRO A 95 -12.78 7.15 0.64
CA PRO A 95 -13.46 8.09 1.52
C PRO A 95 -12.49 9.08 2.16
N THR A 96 -12.94 10.31 2.36
CA THR A 96 -12.07 11.39 2.83
C THR A 96 -12.60 11.99 4.12
N VAL A 97 -11.76 12.08 5.14
CA VAL A 97 -12.07 12.78 6.39
C VAL A 97 -11.42 14.15 6.36
N ILE A 98 -12.23 15.20 6.62
CA ILE A 98 -11.80 16.57 6.76
C ILE A 98 -11.95 16.97 8.24
N ASN A 99 -10.84 17.35 8.85
CA ASN A 99 -10.85 17.94 10.19
C ASN A 99 -10.65 19.45 10.06
N THR A 100 -11.69 20.21 10.38
CA THR A 100 -11.68 21.69 10.34
C THR A 100 -11.21 22.32 11.66
N GLY A 101 -10.73 21.51 12.61
CA GLY A 101 -10.43 21.95 13.98
C GLY A 101 -11.67 22.04 14.89
N SER A 102 -12.87 22.13 14.32
CA SER A 102 -14.13 22.17 15.07
C SER A 102 -15.11 21.07 14.70
N LYS A 103 -14.95 20.46 13.53
CA LYS A 103 -15.79 19.40 13.00
C LYS A 103 -14.96 18.33 12.27
N LEU A 104 -15.39 17.07 12.39
CA LEU A 104 -14.95 15.98 11.56
C LEU A 104 -16.03 15.68 10.52
N VAL A 105 -15.69 15.83 9.26
CA VAL A 105 -16.58 15.61 8.13
C VAL A 105 -16.06 14.40 7.34
N LEU A 106 -16.87 13.37 7.16
CA LEU A 106 -16.59 12.23 6.29
C LEU A 106 -17.28 12.44 4.95
N ILE A 107 -16.53 12.39 3.86
CA ILE A 107 -17.06 12.38 2.50
C ILE A 107 -17.02 10.95 2.00
N ASP A 108 -18.18 10.41 1.70
CA ASP A 108 -18.49 9.02 1.34
C ASP A 108 -18.14 8.00 2.44
N SER A 109 -18.85 6.90 2.50
CA SER A 109 -18.71 5.90 3.56
C SER A 109 -18.12 4.56 3.10
N GLY A 110 -17.72 4.46 1.83
CA GLY A 110 -17.18 3.23 1.26
C GLY A 110 -18.23 2.15 1.03
N TYR A 111 -17.78 0.94 0.71
CA TYR A 111 -18.65 -0.21 0.42
C TYR A 111 -19.24 -0.88 1.67
N GLY A 112 -18.72 -0.59 2.83
CA GLY A 112 -19.05 -1.35 4.03
C GLY A 112 -18.54 -2.81 4.01
N PRO A 113 -18.75 -3.55 5.10
CA PRO A 113 -18.28 -4.93 5.24
C PRO A 113 -19.11 -5.90 4.40
N ASN A 114 -18.51 -7.04 4.04
CA ASN A 114 -19.16 -8.22 3.43
C ASN A 114 -19.59 -8.11 1.96
N ILE A 115 -19.21 -7.07 1.25
CA ILE A 115 -19.48 -6.96 -0.20
C ILE A 115 -18.43 -7.71 -1.02
N ALA A 116 -17.16 -7.57 -0.69
CA ALA A 116 -16.06 -8.33 -1.28
C ALA A 116 -14.87 -8.39 -0.32
N PRO A 117 -13.97 -9.38 -0.41
CA PRO A 117 -12.82 -9.51 0.48
C PRO A 117 -11.82 -8.35 0.37
N THR A 118 -11.90 -7.57 -0.70
CA THR A 118 -10.95 -6.49 -1.03
C THR A 118 -11.46 -5.10 -0.69
N VAL A 119 -12.64 -4.97 -0.07
CA VAL A 119 -13.26 -3.70 0.32
C VAL A 119 -13.78 -3.75 1.76
N GLY A 120 -14.29 -2.64 2.29
CA GLY A 120 -14.80 -2.56 3.67
C GLY A 120 -13.69 -2.36 4.69
N LEU A 121 -12.54 -1.84 4.26
CA LEU A 121 -11.38 -1.58 5.13
C LEU A 121 -11.43 -0.21 5.81
N LEU A 122 -12.40 0.63 5.48
CA LEU A 122 -12.53 1.99 5.99
C LEU A 122 -12.46 2.06 7.51
N PRO A 123 -13.22 1.27 8.31
CA PRO A 123 -13.17 1.37 9.76
C PRO A 123 -11.80 1.03 10.34
N ALA A 124 -11.15 -0.01 9.79
CA ALA A 124 -9.83 -0.45 10.24
C ALA A 124 -8.74 0.58 9.90
N ASN A 125 -8.82 1.17 8.70
CA ASN A 125 -7.88 2.18 8.26
C ASN A 125 -8.11 3.53 8.96
N MET A 126 -9.35 3.91 9.28
CA MET A 126 -9.65 5.05 10.15
C MET A 126 -9.03 4.88 11.54
N ALA A 127 -9.23 3.72 12.16
CA ALA A 127 -8.62 3.42 13.46
C ALA A 127 -7.09 3.51 13.42
N ALA A 128 -6.46 2.96 12.36
CA ALA A 128 -5.02 3.06 12.15
C ALA A 128 -4.54 4.51 11.92
N ALA A 129 -5.39 5.35 11.32
CA ALA A 129 -5.14 6.78 11.12
C ALA A 129 -5.39 7.61 12.39
N GLY A 130 -5.85 6.99 13.51
CA GLY A 130 -6.19 7.67 14.75
C GLY A 130 -7.53 8.39 14.71
N ILE A 131 -8.44 7.99 13.82
CA ILE A 131 -9.78 8.57 13.67
C ILE A 131 -10.81 7.59 14.24
N ASP A 132 -11.54 8.00 15.26
CA ASP A 132 -12.69 7.24 15.77
C ASP A 132 -13.94 7.59 14.93
N PRO A 133 -14.57 6.63 14.25
CA PRO A 133 -15.80 6.87 13.48
C PRO A 133 -16.93 7.51 14.31
N LYS A 134 -16.95 7.29 15.62
CA LYS A 134 -17.95 7.89 16.51
C LYS A 134 -17.79 9.39 16.69
N GLN A 135 -16.65 9.94 16.31
CA GLN A 135 -16.36 11.38 16.39
C GLN A 135 -16.72 12.12 15.10
N ILE A 136 -17.20 11.41 14.07
CA ILE A 136 -17.66 12.04 12.83
C ILE A 136 -18.93 12.84 13.13
N ASP A 137 -18.86 14.15 12.90
CA ASP A 137 -19.99 15.07 13.09
C ASP A 137 -20.94 15.07 11.89
N ILE A 138 -20.39 14.93 10.68
CA ILE A 138 -21.12 15.09 9.43
C ILE A 138 -20.66 14.02 8.44
N VAL A 139 -21.61 13.37 7.78
CA VAL A 139 -21.35 12.52 6.62
C VAL A 139 -21.95 13.20 5.39
N VAL A 140 -21.15 13.38 4.36
CA VAL A 140 -21.56 13.91 3.05
C VAL A 140 -21.45 12.80 2.03
N LEU A 141 -22.55 12.44 1.40
CA LEU A 141 -22.56 11.47 0.31
C LEU A 141 -22.45 12.22 -1.01
N SER A 142 -21.44 11.92 -1.81
CA SER A 142 -21.27 12.51 -3.14
C SER A 142 -22.40 12.09 -4.07
N HIS A 143 -22.82 10.85 -3.95
CA HIS A 143 -23.99 10.27 -4.61
C HIS A 143 -24.39 8.93 -3.93
N LEU A 144 -25.47 8.27 -4.43
CA LEU A 144 -26.06 7.11 -3.76
C LEU A 144 -25.71 5.77 -4.44
N HIS A 145 -24.53 5.63 -5.03
CA HIS A 145 -24.03 4.31 -5.42
C HIS A 145 -23.53 3.54 -4.18
N PRO A 146 -23.54 2.19 -4.20
CA PRO A 146 -23.21 1.38 -3.02
C PRO A 146 -21.79 1.54 -2.46
N ASP A 147 -20.89 2.11 -3.22
CA ASP A 147 -19.51 2.39 -2.83
C ASP A 147 -19.34 3.75 -2.13
N HIS A 148 -20.44 4.52 -1.98
CA HIS A 148 -20.44 5.85 -1.38
C HIS A 148 -21.39 5.98 -0.18
N ASN A 149 -22.30 4.97 0.07
CA ASN A 149 -23.31 5.06 1.14
C ASN A 149 -23.34 3.84 2.07
#